data_e87cd2937e0c7e4bf2e49fc214d966b1
#
_entry.id   e87cd2937e0c7e4bf2e49fc214d966b1
#
_cell.length_a   1.000
_cell.length_b   1.000
_cell.length_c   1.000
_cell.angle_alpha   90.00
_cell.angle_beta   90.00
_cell.angle_gamma   90.00
#
_symmetry.space_group_name_H-M   'P 1'
#
loop_
_entity.id
_entity.type
_entity.pdbx_description
1 polymer ?
#
loop_
_entity_poly.entity_id
_entity_poly.type
_entity_poly.pdbx_seq_one_letter_code
_entity_poly.pdbx_strand_id
1 'polypeptide(L)'
;FLGLALSFLIRINYLDPYYNIVSPDVYNYIITSHGIAMIFFFLMPVLIGGFGNYLLPLLLGLPDLNLPRLNALSAWLLLPSAVCFGLSMFGGSGVGWTFYPPLSSGDYSGWGVDFLMFALHLAGLSSIFGSLNFICTIMSAMSDHITERFSIIVWAYLFTSILLLVSLPVLAAGITMLLFDRNFGSAFFDPLGGGDPVLFQHMFWFFGHPEVYVLILPGFGMISHICTTLTNNDSLFGYGGLVLAMLAIVCLGSVVWAHHMFMVGLDLKTAVFFSSVTMIIGVPTGIKVFSWLYMLAGSRVRLWDPIIWWIVGFIVLFTIGGVTGIILSSSIMDTLLHDTWFVIAHS
;
A
#
# COMPACT_ATOMS: atom_id res chain seq x y z
N PHE A 1 17.86 -3.12 -2.58
CA PHE A 1 19.12 -2.49 -2.16
C PHE A 1 19.07 -0.96 -2.32
N LEU A 2 18.61 -0.39 -3.45
CA LEU A 2 18.52 1.06 -3.64
C LEU A 2 17.69 1.73 -2.54
N GLY A 3 16.45 1.25 -2.30
CA GLY A 3 15.59 1.79 -1.25
C GLY A 3 16.19 1.71 0.15
N LEU A 4 16.91 0.63 0.46
CA LEU A 4 17.65 0.48 1.72
C LEU A 4 18.80 1.48 1.83
N ALA A 5 19.57 1.69 0.77
CA ALA A 5 20.66 2.68 0.74
C ALA A 5 20.11 4.10 0.96
N LEU A 6 19.00 4.46 0.31
CA LEU A 6 18.33 5.75 0.52
C LEU A 6 17.83 5.90 1.98
N SER A 7 17.26 4.84 2.58
CA SER A 7 16.89 4.84 4.00
C SER A 7 18.07 5.09 4.91
N PHE A 8 19.21 4.46 4.62
CA PHE A 8 20.44 4.67 5.37
C PHE A 8 20.93 6.11 5.30
N LEU A 9 20.89 6.73 4.11
CA LEU A 9 21.24 8.15 3.93
C LEU A 9 20.30 9.07 4.73
N ILE A 10 19.00 8.78 4.78
CA ILE A 10 18.05 9.51 5.63
C ILE A 10 18.49 9.45 7.09
N ARG A 11 18.84 8.26 7.60
CA ARG A 11 19.26 8.07 8.99
C ARG A 11 20.58 8.75 9.32
N ILE A 12 21.55 8.67 8.41
CA ILE A 12 22.84 9.37 8.59
C ILE A 12 22.63 10.89 8.66
N ASN A 13 21.71 11.45 7.85
CA ASN A 13 21.45 12.88 7.89
C ASN A 13 20.90 13.36 9.25
N TYR A 14 20.33 12.47 10.05
CA TYR A 14 19.80 12.77 11.40
C TYR A 14 20.76 12.39 12.53
N LEU A 15 21.99 11.93 12.26
CA LEU A 15 22.96 11.61 13.31
C LEU A 15 23.40 12.83 14.12
N ASP A 16 23.54 13.97 13.44
CA ASP A 16 23.86 15.25 14.09
C ASP A 16 22.72 16.26 13.85
N PRO A 17 22.05 16.72 14.92
CA PRO A 17 20.96 17.69 14.80
C PRO A 17 21.42 19.09 14.34
N TYR A 18 22.70 19.39 14.38
CA TYR A 18 23.25 20.68 14.02
C TYR A 18 23.94 20.70 12.65
N TYR A 19 24.21 19.54 12.06
CA TYR A 19 24.91 19.42 10.80
C TYR A 19 24.20 18.51 9.83
N ASN A 20 23.68 19.09 8.76
CA ASN A 20 23.08 18.33 7.65
C ASN A 20 24.17 17.84 6.70
N ILE A 21 24.24 16.54 6.45
CA ILE A 21 25.23 15.93 5.54
C ILE A 21 24.88 16.24 4.08
N VAL A 22 23.59 16.36 3.77
CA VAL A 22 23.08 16.70 2.44
C VAL A 22 22.29 18.00 2.45
N SER A 23 22.25 18.70 1.31
CA SER A 23 21.40 19.89 1.17
C SER A 23 19.90 19.52 1.27
N PRO A 24 19.03 20.49 1.63
CA PRO A 24 17.59 20.25 1.70
C PRO A 24 16.98 19.67 0.42
N ASP A 25 17.43 20.15 -0.75
CA ASP A 25 16.93 19.66 -2.04
C ASP A 25 17.30 18.20 -2.29
N VAL A 26 18.56 17.84 -1.98
CA VAL A 26 19.02 16.44 -2.08
C VAL A 26 18.29 15.57 -1.06
N TYR A 27 18.03 16.08 0.15
CA TYR A 27 17.26 15.36 1.15
C TYR A 27 15.82 15.09 0.67
N ASN A 28 15.13 16.09 0.15
CA ASN A 28 13.77 15.94 -0.39
C ASN A 28 13.73 14.92 -1.54
N TYR A 29 14.75 14.90 -2.37
CA TYR A 29 14.91 13.89 -3.41
C TYR A 29 15.09 12.47 -2.80
N ILE A 30 15.93 12.32 -1.78
CA ILE A 30 16.20 11.03 -1.14
C ILE A 30 14.92 10.45 -0.52
N ILE A 31 14.14 11.24 0.23
CA ILE A 31 12.89 10.76 0.84
C ILE A 31 11.84 10.40 -0.22
N THR A 32 11.71 11.20 -1.27
CA THR A 32 10.80 10.93 -2.39
C THR A 32 11.14 9.60 -3.07
N SER A 33 12.40 9.44 -3.43
CA SER A 33 12.88 8.24 -4.10
C SER A 33 12.84 7.00 -3.21
N HIS A 34 13.11 7.14 -1.90
CA HIS A 34 12.98 6.05 -0.94
C HIS A 34 11.54 5.52 -0.89
N GLY A 35 10.54 6.41 -0.73
CA GLY A 35 9.14 6.02 -0.68
C GLY A 35 8.68 5.30 -1.94
N ILE A 36 8.96 5.88 -3.10
CA ILE A 36 8.59 5.30 -4.41
C ILE A 36 9.30 3.96 -4.66
N ALA A 37 10.61 3.88 -4.40
CA ALA A 37 11.39 2.65 -4.60
C ALA A 37 10.85 1.50 -3.73
N MET A 38 10.56 1.78 -2.45
CA MET A 38 10.14 0.73 -1.51
C MET A 38 8.72 0.26 -1.77
N ILE A 39 7.79 1.14 -2.10
CA ILE A 39 6.39 0.78 -2.34
C ILE A 39 6.23 0.17 -3.73
N PHE A 40 6.50 0.94 -4.79
CA PHE A 40 6.16 0.56 -6.16
C PHE A 40 7.17 -0.36 -6.84
N PHE A 41 8.45 -0.34 -6.43
CA PHE A 41 9.50 -1.16 -7.04
C PHE A 41 10.01 -2.31 -6.17
N PHE A 42 9.60 -2.36 -4.90
CA PHE A 42 9.98 -3.47 -4.02
C PHE A 42 8.75 -4.19 -3.44
N LEU A 43 7.94 -3.55 -2.58
CA LEU A 43 6.86 -4.25 -1.86
C LEU A 43 5.80 -4.81 -2.82
N MET A 44 5.24 -4.00 -3.71
CA MET A 44 4.24 -4.47 -4.67
C MET A 44 4.77 -5.57 -5.59
N PRO A 45 5.92 -5.39 -6.28
CA PRO A 45 6.46 -6.43 -7.15
C PRO A 45 6.81 -7.72 -6.40
N VAL A 46 7.34 -7.66 -5.19
CA VAL A 46 7.73 -8.86 -4.43
C VAL A 46 6.53 -9.58 -3.87
N LEU A 47 5.62 -8.86 -3.17
CA LEU A 47 4.48 -9.48 -2.50
C LEU A 47 3.43 -9.98 -3.50
N ILE A 48 3.10 -9.17 -4.50
CA ILE A 48 2.05 -9.51 -5.47
C ILE A 48 2.64 -10.20 -6.68
N GLY A 49 3.64 -9.58 -7.33
CA GLY A 49 4.27 -10.11 -8.53
C GLY A 49 5.09 -11.38 -8.27
N GLY A 50 5.88 -11.43 -7.20
CA GLY A 50 6.71 -12.59 -6.83
C GLY A 50 5.90 -13.68 -6.16
N PHE A 51 5.55 -13.46 -4.89
CA PHE A 51 4.85 -14.49 -4.11
C PHE A 51 3.48 -14.84 -4.66
N GLY A 52 2.70 -13.88 -5.18
CA GLY A 52 1.39 -14.14 -5.75
C GLY A 52 1.46 -15.06 -6.97
N ASN A 53 2.33 -14.76 -7.94
CA ASN A 53 2.48 -15.59 -9.15
C ASN A 53 3.04 -16.98 -8.84
N TYR A 54 3.83 -17.14 -7.78
CA TYR A 54 4.37 -18.42 -7.37
C TYR A 54 3.37 -19.24 -6.56
N LEU A 55 2.71 -18.63 -5.57
CA LEU A 55 1.87 -19.36 -4.62
C LEU A 55 0.47 -19.67 -5.17
N LEU A 56 -0.15 -18.78 -5.95
CA LEU A 56 -1.52 -18.98 -6.41
C LEU A 56 -1.70 -20.26 -7.25
N PRO A 57 -0.90 -20.54 -8.27
CA PRO A 57 -1.02 -21.79 -9.02
C PRO A 57 -0.85 -23.03 -8.13
N LEU A 58 0.13 -23.00 -7.22
CA LEU A 58 0.39 -24.11 -6.29
C LEU A 58 -0.78 -24.34 -5.33
N LEU A 59 -1.33 -23.29 -4.75
CA LEU A 59 -2.44 -23.37 -3.78
C LEU A 59 -3.77 -23.76 -4.43
N LEU A 60 -3.93 -23.48 -5.72
CA LEU A 60 -5.12 -23.84 -6.51
C LEU A 60 -4.96 -25.15 -7.25
N GLY A 61 -3.77 -25.76 -7.22
CA GLY A 61 -3.49 -27.00 -7.97
C GLY A 61 -3.48 -26.82 -9.49
N LEU A 62 -3.16 -25.62 -9.96
CA LEU A 62 -3.12 -25.25 -11.37
C LEU A 62 -1.69 -25.30 -11.91
N PRO A 63 -1.49 -25.62 -13.22
CA PRO A 63 -0.17 -25.59 -13.83
C PRO A 63 0.37 -24.17 -14.01
N ASP A 64 -0.49 -23.18 -14.23
CA ASP A 64 -0.15 -21.77 -14.43
C ASP A 64 -1.41 -20.91 -14.19
N LEU A 65 -1.23 -19.59 -14.18
CA LEU A 65 -2.33 -18.60 -14.17
C LEU A 65 -3.07 -18.59 -15.51
N ASN A 66 -4.35 -18.19 -15.51
CA ASN A 66 -5.22 -18.28 -16.69
C ASN A 66 -4.78 -17.39 -17.87
N LEU A 67 -4.06 -16.29 -17.62
CA LEU A 67 -3.65 -15.31 -18.62
C LEU A 67 -2.11 -15.15 -18.67
N PRO A 68 -1.35 -16.17 -19.12
CA PRO A 68 0.11 -16.19 -19.04
C PRO A 68 0.79 -15.10 -19.89
N ARG A 69 0.19 -14.72 -21.04
CA ARG A 69 0.72 -13.63 -21.88
C ARG A 69 0.55 -12.28 -21.22
N LEU A 70 -0.58 -12.04 -20.55
CA LEU A 70 -0.83 -10.83 -19.79
C LEU A 70 0.10 -10.74 -18.58
N ASN A 71 0.38 -11.89 -17.95
CA ASN A 71 1.35 -12.01 -16.87
C ASN A 71 2.76 -11.60 -17.31
N ALA A 72 3.21 -12.09 -18.45
CA ALA A 72 4.50 -11.70 -19.03
C ALA A 72 4.55 -10.19 -19.35
N LEU A 73 3.49 -9.63 -19.94
CA LEU A 73 3.40 -8.18 -20.22
C LEU A 73 3.47 -7.36 -18.93
N SER A 74 2.77 -7.77 -17.87
CA SER A 74 2.83 -7.14 -16.56
C SER A 74 4.28 -7.07 -16.05
N ALA A 75 5.03 -8.16 -16.11
CA ALA A 75 6.43 -8.19 -15.69
C ALA A 75 7.33 -7.28 -16.57
N TRP A 76 7.15 -7.31 -17.90
CA TRP A 76 7.93 -6.51 -18.82
C TRP A 76 7.70 -5.00 -18.68
N LEU A 77 6.53 -4.54 -18.26
CA LEU A 77 6.23 -3.13 -18.01
C LEU A 77 7.03 -2.53 -16.84
N LEU A 78 7.50 -3.36 -15.92
CA LEU A 78 8.34 -2.87 -14.83
C LEU A 78 9.73 -2.40 -15.28
N LEU A 79 10.27 -2.93 -16.39
CA LEU A 79 11.58 -2.51 -16.89
C LEU A 79 11.56 -1.04 -17.38
N PRO A 80 10.70 -0.62 -18.32
CA PRO A 80 10.63 0.79 -18.70
C PRO A 80 10.19 1.69 -17.54
N SER A 81 9.36 1.19 -16.62
CA SER A 81 9.02 1.91 -15.40
C SER A 81 10.26 2.21 -14.56
N ALA A 82 11.13 1.23 -14.34
CA ALA A 82 12.39 1.40 -13.61
C ALA A 82 13.36 2.35 -14.34
N VAL A 83 13.39 2.35 -15.68
CA VAL A 83 14.18 3.30 -16.47
C VAL A 83 13.67 4.73 -16.25
N CYS A 84 12.35 4.96 -16.33
CA CYS A 84 11.77 6.27 -16.04
C CYS A 84 12.08 6.72 -14.60
N PHE A 85 11.97 5.82 -13.61
CA PHE A 85 12.38 6.11 -12.24
C PHE A 85 13.86 6.51 -12.15
N GLY A 86 14.76 5.79 -12.82
CA GLY A 86 16.18 6.13 -12.88
C GLY A 86 16.44 7.51 -13.52
N LEU A 87 15.75 7.83 -14.61
CA LEU A 87 15.87 9.12 -15.28
C LEU A 87 15.39 10.28 -14.41
N SER A 88 14.37 10.09 -13.61
CA SER A 88 13.84 11.10 -12.70
C SER A 88 14.90 11.64 -11.73
N MET A 89 15.91 10.84 -11.44
CA MET A 89 16.99 11.18 -10.52
C MET A 89 17.82 12.39 -10.96
N PHE A 90 17.81 12.72 -12.24
CA PHE A 90 18.62 13.81 -12.81
C PHE A 90 17.83 15.10 -13.02
N GLY A 91 16.52 15.09 -12.81
CA GLY A 91 15.62 16.16 -13.25
C GLY A 91 14.95 16.98 -12.14
N GLY A 92 15.40 16.93 -10.88
CA GLY A 92 14.79 17.69 -9.79
C GLY A 92 13.40 17.19 -9.43
N SER A 93 13.33 16.03 -8.73
CA SER A 93 12.11 15.30 -8.41
C SER A 93 11.77 15.20 -6.91
N GLY A 94 12.31 16.11 -6.09
CA GLY A 94 12.13 16.12 -4.62
C GLY A 94 10.80 16.71 -4.16
N VAL A 95 9.66 16.16 -4.64
CA VAL A 95 8.31 16.68 -4.37
C VAL A 95 7.52 15.86 -3.35
N GLY A 96 8.12 14.83 -2.77
CA GLY A 96 7.43 13.84 -1.95
C GLY A 96 6.77 12.75 -2.80
N TRP A 97 6.56 11.57 -2.24
CA TRP A 97 5.97 10.42 -2.94
C TRP A 97 4.47 10.62 -3.25
N THR A 98 3.84 11.61 -2.61
CA THR A 98 2.43 11.97 -2.79
C THR A 98 2.17 12.96 -3.92
N PHE A 99 3.20 13.58 -4.49
CA PHE A 99 3.11 14.52 -5.63
C PHE A 99 2.15 15.70 -5.42
N TYR A 100 2.05 16.26 -4.23
CA TYR A 100 1.10 17.33 -3.97
C TYR A 100 1.40 18.60 -4.77
N PRO A 101 0.42 19.12 -5.56
CA PRO A 101 0.51 20.48 -6.07
C PRO A 101 0.29 21.49 -4.91
N PRO A 102 0.89 22.70 -4.97
CA PRO A 102 1.63 23.27 -6.08
C PRO A 102 3.11 22.85 -6.17
N LEU A 103 3.70 22.20 -5.15
CA LEU A 103 5.12 21.81 -5.16
C LEU A 103 5.50 20.94 -6.36
N SER A 104 4.60 20.07 -6.80
CA SER A 104 4.79 19.19 -7.97
C SER A 104 4.46 19.86 -9.31
N SER A 105 4.01 21.11 -9.32
CA SER A 105 3.74 21.85 -10.56
C SER A 105 5.04 22.24 -11.29
N GLY A 106 4.91 22.60 -12.58
CA GLY A 106 6.07 22.91 -13.43
C GLY A 106 6.89 24.11 -12.97
N ASP A 107 6.29 25.05 -12.23
CA ASP A 107 6.95 26.25 -11.74
C ASP A 107 7.88 25.97 -10.54
N TYR A 108 7.64 24.89 -9.80
CA TYR A 108 8.36 24.58 -8.55
C TYR A 108 9.23 23.33 -8.62
N SER A 109 9.06 22.49 -9.64
CA SER A 109 9.78 21.23 -9.77
C SER A 109 10.24 20.95 -11.21
N GLY A 110 11.36 20.23 -11.33
CA GLY A 110 11.98 19.92 -12.61
C GLY A 110 11.27 18.79 -13.38
N TRP A 111 11.76 18.53 -14.58
CA TRP A 111 11.25 17.49 -15.49
C TRP A 111 11.36 16.07 -14.92
N GLY A 112 12.16 15.85 -13.88
CA GLY A 112 12.25 14.56 -13.18
C GLY A 112 10.91 14.09 -12.62
N VAL A 113 10.00 15.03 -12.25
CA VAL A 113 8.65 14.70 -11.77
C VAL A 113 7.81 14.06 -12.89
N ASP A 114 7.95 14.51 -14.13
CA ASP A 114 7.26 13.93 -15.28
C ASP A 114 7.68 12.46 -15.48
N PHE A 115 8.97 12.16 -15.37
CA PHE A 115 9.48 10.79 -15.43
C PHE A 115 9.03 9.93 -14.24
N LEU A 116 8.92 10.50 -13.03
CA LEU A 116 8.32 9.78 -11.91
C LEU A 116 6.86 9.41 -12.17
N MET A 117 6.08 10.33 -12.73
CA MET A 117 4.69 10.06 -13.09
C MET A 117 4.57 8.99 -14.18
N PHE A 118 5.43 9.01 -15.21
CA PHE A 118 5.49 7.93 -16.20
C PHE A 118 5.88 6.59 -15.59
N ALA A 119 6.82 6.58 -14.65
CA ALA A 119 7.18 5.38 -13.92
C ALA A 119 5.99 4.78 -13.17
N LEU A 120 5.21 5.62 -12.48
CA LEU A 120 4.00 5.20 -11.77
C LEU A 120 2.88 4.73 -12.72
N HIS A 121 2.69 5.37 -13.87
CA HIS A 121 1.73 4.89 -14.88
C HIS A 121 2.06 3.48 -15.35
N LEU A 122 3.33 3.22 -15.67
CA LEU A 122 3.79 1.90 -16.14
C LEU A 122 3.71 0.84 -15.03
N ALA A 123 4.11 1.17 -13.80
CA ALA A 123 3.97 0.29 -12.65
C ALA A 123 2.49 0.01 -12.31
N GLY A 124 1.63 1.02 -12.39
CA GLY A 124 0.20 0.88 -12.19
C GLY A 124 -0.46 -0.01 -13.24
N LEU A 125 -0.12 0.18 -14.51
CA LEU A 125 -0.61 -0.67 -15.59
C LEU A 125 -0.16 -2.13 -15.43
N SER A 126 1.09 -2.34 -15.03
CA SER A 126 1.61 -3.67 -14.65
C SER A 126 0.76 -4.32 -13.57
N SER A 127 0.44 -3.58 -12.51
CA SER A 127 -0.36 -4.07 -11.37
C SER A 127 -1.81 -4.35 -11.75
N ILE A 128 -2.42 -3.54 -12.63
CA ILE A 128 -3.77 -3.79 -13.16
C ILE A 128 -3.80 -5.11 -13.95
N PHE A 129 -2.83 -5.35 -14.81
CA PHE A 129 -2.75 -6.59 -15.59
C PHE A 129 -2.54 -7.82 -14.72
N GLY A 130 -1.67 -7.72 -13.69
CA GLY A 130 -1.49 -8.77 -12.70
C GLY A 130 -2.77 -9.05 -11.91
N SER A 131 -3.48 -8.01 -11.50
CA SER A 131 -4.74 -8.12 -10.76
C SER A 131 -5.85 -8.78 -11.58
N LEU A 132 -6.00 -8.40 -12.84
CA LEU A 132 -6.94 -9.05 -13.76
C LEU A 132 -6.64 -10.55 -13.90
N ASN A 133 -5.37 -10.90 -14.04
CA ASN A 133 -4.96 -12.30 -14.14
C ASN A 133 -5.31 -13.08 -12.86
N PHE A 134 -5.02 -12.54 -11.67
CA PHE A 134 -5.36 -13.18 -10.41
C PHE A 134 -6.87 -13.34 -10.22
N ILE A 135 -7.66 -12.31 -10.50
CA ILE A 135 -9.12 -12.38 -10.40
C ILE A 135 -9.66 -13.47 -11.34
N CYS A 136 -9.26 -13.45 -12.62
CA CYS A 136 -9.71 -14.45 -13.59
C CYS A 136 -9.33 -15.87 -13.17
N THR A 137 -8.11 -16.07 -12.69
CA THR A 137 -7.62 -17.39 -12.28
C THR A 137 -8.38 -17.91 -11.05
N ILE A 138 -8.54 -17.07 -10.02
CA ILE A 138 -9.22 -17.47 -8.78
C ILE A 138 -10.71 -17.68 -9.03
N MET A 139 -11.37 -16.81 -9.77
CA MET A 139 -12.80 -16.94 -10.10
C MET A 139 -13.08 -18.19 -10.94
N SER A 140 -12.19 -18.51 -11.88
CA SER A 140 -12.29 -19.77 -12.65
C SER A 140 -12.15 -20.99 -11.73
N ALA A 141 -11.17 -20.98 -10.81
CA ALA A 141 -11.00 -22.07 -9.85
C ALA A 141 -12.19 -22.21 -8.88
N MET A 142 -12.90 -21.11 -8.55
CA MET A 142 -14.10 -21.14 -7.71
C MET A 142 -15.27 -21.90 -8.36
N SER A 143 -15.35 -21.92 -9.69
CA SER A 143 -16.40 -22.67 -10.40
C SER A 143 -16.21 -24.20 -10.29
N ASP A 144 -14.96 -24.64 -10.12
CA ASP A 144 -14.58 -26.05 -10.17
C ASP A 144 -14.34 -26.67 -8.79
N HIS A 145 -14.20 -25.86 -7.75
CA HIS A 145 -13.84 -26.30 -6.40
C HIS A 145 -14.76 -25.73 -5.31
N ILE A 146 -14.80 -26.44 -4.18
CA ILE A 146 -15.50 -25.95 -2.97
C ILE A 146 -14.67 -24.80 -2.37
N THR A 147 -15.19 -23.60 -2.41
CA THR A 147 -14.51 -22.34 -1.99
C THR A 147 -14.07 -22.34 -0.50
N GLU A 148 -14.79 -23.12 0.35
CA GLU A 148 -14.43 -23.28 1.76
C GLU A 148 -13.10 -24.02 1.97
N ARG A 149 -12.58 -24.70 0.93
CA ARG A 149 -11.29 -25.38 0.97
C ARG A 149 -10.12 -24.52 0.49
N PHE A 150 -10.39 -23.30 0.02
CA PHE A 150 -9.32 -22.43 -0.44
C PHE A 150 -8.44 -21.98 0.73
N SER A 151 -7.14 -21.95 0.50
CA SER A 151 -6.21 -21.32 1.44
C SER A 151 -6.62 -19.87 1.68
N ILE A 152 -6.48 -19.41 2.92
CA ILE A 152 -6.72 -17.98 3.28
C ILE A 152 -5.86 -17.01 2.45
N ILE A 153 -4.70 -17.45 1.96
CA ILE A 153 -3.83 -16.69 1.07
C ILE A 153 -4.52 -16.41 -0.28
N VAL A 154 -5.29 -17.35 -0.82
CA VAL A 154 -6.03 -17.17 -2.08
C VAL A 154 -7.04 -16.03 -1.95
N TRP A 155 -7.80 -16.01 -0.84
CA TRP A 155 -8.72 -14.91 -0.53
C TRP A 155 -8.00 -13.58 -0.36
N ALA A 156 -6.85 -13.58 0.31
CA ALA A 156 -6.04 -12.37 0.47
C ALA A 156 -5.62 -11.79 -0.89
N TYR A 157 -5.14 -12.61 -1.82
CA TYR A 157 -4.79 -12.15 -3.17
C TYR A 157 -5.99 -11.71 -4.01
N LEU A 158 -7.13 -12.39 -3.88
CA LEU A 158 -8.35 -11.94 -4.55
C LEU A 158 -8.76 -10.53 -4.10
N PHE A 159 -8.83 -10.31 -2.79
CA PHE A 159 -9.20 -9.02 -2.23
C PHE A 159 -8.19 -7.92 -2.54
N THR A 160 -6.91 -8.23 -2.50
CA THR A 160 -5.82 -7.33 -2.93
C THR A 160 -6.00 -6.92 -4.40
N SER A 161 -6.29 -7.87 -5.27
CA SER A 161 -6.48 -7.63 -6.70
C SER A 161 -7.71 -6.77 -7.00
N ILE A 162 -8.79 -6.95 -6.26
CA ILE A 162 -10.00 -6.11 -6.35
C ILE A 162 -9.69 -4.67 -5.95
N LEU A 163 -8.96 -4.47 -4.84
CA LEU A 163 -8.56 -3.12 -4.40
C LEU A 163 -7.71 -2.40 -5.45
N LEU A 164 -6.71 -3.08 -6.02
CA LEU A 164 -5.86 -2.52 -7.07
C LEU A 164 -6.66 -2.11 -8.31
N LEU A 165 -7.58 -2.96 -8.75
CA LEU A 165 -8.38 -2.70 -9.94
C LEU A 165 -9.29 -1.48 -9.77
N VAL A 166 -9.79 -1.23 -8.56
CA VAL A 166 -10.66 -0.08 -8.26
C VAL A 166 -9.85 1.20 -8.05
N SER A 167 -8.71 1.13 -7.35
CA SER A 167 -8.00 2.32 -6.88
C SER A 167 -6.97 2.88 -7.87
N LEU A 168 -6.24 2.03 -8.60
CA LEU A 168 -5.19 2.47 -9.53
C LEU A 168 -5.68 3.36 -10.68
N PRO A 169 -6.85 3.14 -11.31
CA PRO A 169 -7.34 4.06 -12.33
C PRO A 169 -7.55 5.48 -11.84
N VAL A 170 -7.94 5.67 -10.58
CA VAL A 170 -8.12 7.00 -9.98
C VAL A 170 -6.77 7.68 -9.76
N LEU A 171 -5.74 6.95 -9.30
CA LEU A 171 -4.37 7.48 -9.24
C LEU A 171 -3.90 7.88 -10.64
N ALA A 172 -4.06 7.02 -11.64
CA ALA A 172 -3.67 7.30 -13.01
C ALA A 172 -4.35 8.57 -13.55
N ALA A 173 -5.64 8.75 -13.26
CA ALA A 173 -6.37 9.98 -13.62
C ALA A 173 -5.75 11.21 -12.95
N GLY A 174 -5.49 11.17 -11.63
CA GLY A 174 -4.90 12.28 -10.88
C GLY A 174 -3.53 12.70 -11.40
N ILE A 175 -2.62 11.74 -11.57
CA ILE A 175 -1.28 12.05 -12.09
C ILE A 175 -1.29 12.42 -13.58
N THR A 176 -2.25 11.96 -14.38
CA THR A 176 -2.43 12.43 -15.76
C THR A 176 -2.89 13.89 -15.78
N MET A 177 -3.86 14.28 -14.94
CA MET A 177 -4.28 15.67 -14.81
C MET A 177 -3.11 16.57 -14.39
N LEU A 178 -2.27 16.10 -13.48
CA LEU A 178 -1.05 16.82 -13.06
C LEU A 178 -0.04 16.96 -14.21
N LEU A 179 0.15 15.91 -15.03
CA LEU A 179 0.98 16.00 -16.25
C LEU A 179 0.47 17.07 -17.22
N PHE A 180 -0.85 17.19 -17.37
CA PHE A 180 -1.45 18.23 -18.20
C PHE A 180 -1.23 19.63 -17.63
N ASP A 181 -1.37 19.82 -16.32
CA ASP A 181 -1.09 21.11 -15.68
C ASP A 181 0.37 21.52 -15.86
N ARG A 182 1.30 20.56 -15.79
CA ARG A 182 2.75 20.81 -15.95
C ARG A 182 3.16 21.14 -17.38
N ASN A 183 2.56 20.51 -18.40
CA ASN A 183 3.10 20.50 -19.75
C ASN A 183 2.17 21.15 -20.81
N PHE A 184 0.88 21.30 -20.53
CA PHE A 184 -0.13 21.74 -21.50
C PHE A 184 -0.91 22.98 -21.06
N GLY A 185 -0.53 23.60 -19.94
CA GLY A 185 -1.17 24.83 -19.46
C GLY A 185 -2.62 24.66 -19.00
N SER A 186 -3.04 23.43 -18.65
CA SER A 186 -4.30 23.23 -17.92
C SER A 186 -4.18 23.70 -16.48
N ALA A 187 -5.30 23.84 -15.80
CA ALA A 187 -5.36 24.35 -14.43
C ALA A 187 -6.28 23.51 -13.54
N PHE A 188 -6.17 22.19 -13.62
CA PHE A 188 -6.97 21.29 -12.77
C PHE A 188 -6.70 21.52 -11.28
N PHE A 189 -5.46 21.81 -10.92
CA PHE A 189 -5.01 21.96 -9.54
C PHE A 189 -4.41 23.33 -9.24
N ASP A 190 -4.42 24.24 -10.21
CA ASP A 190 -3.95 25.62 -10.03
C ASP A 190 -5.10 26.54 -9.67
N PRO A 191 -5.12 27.15 -8.45
CA PRO A 191 -6.16 28.08 -8.02
C PRO A 191 -6.26 29.32 -8.90
N LEU A 192 -5.16 29.79 -9.49
CA LEU A 192 -5.16 30.97 -10.37
C LEU A 192 -5.97 30.73 -11.64
N GLY A 193 -6.01 29.50 -12.13
CA GLY A 193 -6.83 29.08 -13.26
C GLY A 193 -8.20 28.54 -12.88
N GLY A 194 -8.60 28.59 -11.60
CA GLY A 194 -9.88 28.08 -11.10
C GLY A 194 -9.85 26.62 -10.67
N GLY A 195 -8.68 25.99 -10.60
CA GLY A 195 -8.49 24.62 -10.09
C GLY A 195 -8.42 24.54 -8.58
N ASP A 196 -8.28 23.30 -8.06
CA ASP A 196 -8.20 23.04 -6.63
C ASP A 196 -7.15 21.97 -6.33
N PRO A 197 -6.04 22.30 -5.61
CA PRO A 197 -5.04 21.33 -5.22
C PRO A 197 -5.58 20.26 -4.24
N VAL A 198 -6.65 20.53 -3.50
CA VAL A 198 -7.30 19.55 -2.62
C VAL A 198 -7.95 18.43 -3.43
N LEU A 199 -8.42 18.72 -4.65
CA LEU A 199 -8.92 17.69 -5.56
C LEU A 199 -7.86 16.62 -5.86
N PHE A 200 -6.60 17.04 -6.08
CA PHE A 200 -5.51 16.10 -6.29
C PHE A 200 -5.30 15.19 -5.07
N GLN A 201 -5.34 15.75 -3.87
CA GLN A 201 -5.21 15.00 -2.62
C GLN A 201 -6.32 13.95 -2.48
N HIS A 202 -7.55 14.28 -2.79
CA HIS A 202 -8.66 13.31 -2.81
C HIS A 202 -8.40 12.16 -3.79
N MET A 203 -7.98 12.45 -5.02
CA MET A 203 -7.69 11.43 -6.03
C MET A 203 -6.50 10.56 -5.60
N PHE A 204 -5.45 11.18 -5.07
CA PHE A 204 -4.27 10.45 -4.60
C PHE A 204 -4.63 9.53 -3.44
N TRP A 205 -5.34 10.01 -2.41
CA TRP A 205 -5.65 9.20 -1.23
C TRP A 205 -6.77 8.19 -1.44
N PHE A 206 -7.66 8.41 -2.41
CA PHE A 206 -8.59 7.37 -2.85
C PHE A 206 -7.86 6.12 -3.35
N PHE A 207 -6.67 6.30 -3.90
CA PHE A 207 -5.74 5.19 -4.16
C PHE A 207 -4.89 4.87 -2.92
N GLY A 208 -4.28 5.87 -2.30
CA GLY A 208 -3.21 5.70 -1.33
C GLY A 208 -3.63 4.96 -0.06
N HIS A 209 -4.87 5.10 0.40
CA HIS A 209 -5.34 4.31 1.55
C HIS A 209 -5.63 2.85 1.16
N PRO A 210 -6.38 2.51 0.10
CA PRO A 210 -6.45 1.13 -0.37
C PRO A 210 -5.09 0.49 -0.63
N GLU A 211 -4.10 1.24 -1.07
CA GLU A 211 -2.74 0.75 -1.30
C GLU A 211 -2.09 0.16 -0.05
N VAL A 212 -2.26 0.77 1.12
CA VAL A 212 -1.70 0.21 2.37
C VAL A 212 -2.35 -1.13 2.72
N TYR A 213 -3.64 -1.33 2.38
CA TYR A 213 -4.29 -2.64 2.52
C TYR A 213 -3.87 -3.63 1.44
N VAL A 214 -3.58 -3.17 0.24
CA VAL A 214 -2.96 -3.99 -0.83
C VAL A 214 -1.63 -4.58 -0.37
N LEU A 215 -0.84 -3.82 0.37
CA LEU A 215 0.44 -4.28 0.91
C LEU A 215 0.27 -5.26 2.07
N ILE A 216 -0.69 -5.04 2.97
CA ILE A 216 -0.80 -5.86 4.19
C ILE A 216 -1.65 -7.13 4.03
N LEU A 217 -2.66 -7.15 3.14
CA LEU A 217 -3.55 -8.31 2.99
C LEU A 217 -2.82 -9.60 2.61
N PRO A 218 -1.86 -9.61 1.67
CA PRO A 218 -1.05 -10.80 1.40
C PRO A 218 -0.29 -11.27 2.66
N GLY A 219 0.27 -10.32 3.43
CA GLY A 219 0.91 -10.61 4.71
C GLY A 219 -0.04 -11.26 5.71
N PHE A 220 -1.27 -10.77 5.84
CA PHE A 220 -2.28 -11.39 6.68
C PHE A 220 -2.62 -12.82 6.27
N GLY A 221 -2.69 -13.08 4.97
CA GLY A 221 -2.87 -14.42 4.44
C GLY A 221 -1.71 -15.34 4.82
N MET A 222 -0.48 -14.88 4.61
CA MET A 222 0.73 -15.64 4.95
C MET A 222 0.83 -15.93 6.45
N ILE A 223 0.66 -14.93 7.32
CA ILE A 223 0.72 -15.11 8.78
C ILE A 223 -0.33 -16.13 9.25
N SER A 224 -1.55 -16.03 8.75
CA SER A 224 -2.61 -16.99 9.10
C SER A 224 -2.25 -18.41 8.68
N HIS A 225 -1.70 -18.59 7.48
CA HIS A 225 -1.28 -19.89 6.98
C HIS A 225 -0.10 -20.47 7.77
N ILE A 226 0.90 -19.66 8.06
CA ILE A 226 2.06 -20.07 8.85
C ILE A 226 1.65 -20.44 10.28
N CYS A 227 0.74 -19.68 10.92
CA CYS A 227 0.20 -20.02 12.23
C CYS A 227 -0.42 -21.42 12.23
N THR A 228 -1.22 -21.78 11.21
CA THR A 228 -1.80 -23.12 11.08
C THR A 228 -0.71 -24.20 11.04
N THR A 229 0.31 -23.99 10.23
CA THR A 229 1.42 -24.96 10.07
C THR A 229 2.24 -25.11 11.36
N LEU A 230 2.58 -24.01 12.02
CA LEU A 230 3.41 -24.04 13.23
C LEU A 230 2.68 -24.61 14.44
N THR A 231 1.37 -24.41 14.52
CA THR A 231 0.57 -24.92 15.62
C THR A 231 0.10 -26.34 15.40
N ASN A 232 0.41 -26.94 14.24
CA ASN A 232 0.02 -28.27 13.83
C ASN A 232 -1.51 -28.49 13.95
N ASN A 233 -2.28 -27.44 13.63
CA ASN A 233 -3.74 -27.50 13.58
C ASN A 233 -4.19 -27.92 12.18
N ASP A 234 -5.21 -28.77 12.11
CA ASP A 234 -5.78 -29.23 10.84
C ASP A 234 -6.50 -28.12 10.06
N SER A 235 -6.92 -27.08 10.75
CA SER A 235 -7.64 -25.95 10.17
C SER A 235 -7.33 -24.63 10.86
N LEU A 236 -7.54 -23.56 10.13
CA LEU A 236 -7.42 -22.18 10.64
C LEU A 236 -8.60 -21.87 11.57
N PHE A 237 -8.29 -21.43 12.81
CA PHE A 237 -9.33 -21.04 13.75
C PHE A 237 -10.15 -19.86 13.23
N GLY A 238 -11.45 -20.06 13.13
CA GLY A 238 -12.37 -19.00 12.67
C GLY A 238 -12.22 -18.66 11.17
N TYR A 239 -11.87 -19.61 10.30
CA TYR A 239 -11.63 -19.40 8.87
C TYR A 239 -12.66 -18.49 8.19
N GLY A 240 -13.97 -18.81 8.30
CA GLY A 240 -15.03 -17.98 7.70
C GLY A 240 -15.05 -16.56 8.25
N GLY A 241 -14.84 -16.40 9.56
CA GLY A 241 -14.74 -15.10 10.22
C GLY A 241 -13.51 -14.29 9.73
N LEU A 242 -12.40 -14.97 9.46
CA LEU A 242 -11.19 -14.31 8.93
C LEU A 242 -11.34 -13.88 7.48
N VAL A 243 -12.04 -14.66 6.64
CA VAL A 243 -12.37 -14.27 5.25
C VAL A 243 -13.31 -13.07 5.27
N LEU A 244 -14.37 -13.09 6.09
CA LEU A 244 -15.29 -11.96 6.25
C LEU A 244 -14.60 -10.72 6.83
N ALA A 245 -13.65 -10.89 7.74
CA ALA A 245 -12.86 -9.79 8.27
C ALA A 245 -12.00 -9.12 7.17
N MET A 246 -11.36 -9.91 6.28
CA MET A 246 -10.64 -9.35 5.14
C MET A 246 -11.57 -8.62 4.17
N LEU A 247 -12.74 -9.19 3.87
CA LEU A 247 -13.74 -8.51 3.04
C LEU A 247 -14.20 -7.18 3.66
N ALA A 248 -14.47 -7.19 4.97
CA ALA A 248 -14.84 -5.97 5.69
C ALA A 248 -13.73 -4.89 5.62
N ILE A 249 -12.46 -5.29 5.76
CA ILE A 249 -11.30 -4.38 5.60
C ILE A 249 -11.28 -3.79 4.18
N VAL A 250 -11.52 -4.58 3.16
CA VAL A 250 -11.56 -4.12 1.75
C VAL A 250 -12.67 -3.09 1.54
N CYS A 251 -13.88 -3.39 1.99
CA CYS A 251 -15.02 -2.50 1.84
C CYS A 251 -14.83 -1.18 2.62
N LEU A 252 -14.46 -1.28 3.90
CA LEU A 252 -14.22 -0.11 4.75
C LEU A 252 -13.00 0.68 4.26
N GLY A 253 -11.90 0.00 3.92
CA GLY A 253 -10.68 0.62 3.42
C GLY A 253 -10.87 1.43 2.14
N SER A 254 -11.92 1.16 1.36
CA SER A 254 -12.26 1.92 0.16
C SER A 254 -13.02 3.23 0.43
N VAL A 255 -13.50 3.46 1.67
CA VAL A 255 -14.35 4.62 2.00
C VAL A 255 -13.79 5.50 3.13
N VAL A 256 -12.51 5.34 3.50
CA VAL A 256 -11.89 6.06 4.62
C VAL A 256 -10.73 6.99 4.23
N TRP A 257 -10.43 7.14 2.94
CA TRP A 257 -9.23 7.83 2.43
C TRP A 257 -9.01 9.24 2.97
N ALA A 258 -10.09 9.99 3.29
CA ALA A 258 -9.94 11.39 3.66
C ALA A 258 -9.46 11.60 5.11
N HIS A 259 -9.20 10.53 5.89
CA HIS A 259 -8.48 10.69 7.16
C HIS A 259 -7.01 11.11 6.95
N HIS A 260 -6.44 10.91 5.76
CA HIS A 260 -5.15 11.49 5.39
C HIS A 260 -5.22 13.01 5.10
N MET A 261 -6.41 13.61 5.17
CA MET A 261 -6.68 14.98 4.76
C MET A 261 -7.41 15.79 5.86
N PHE A 262 -7.33 15.39 7.13
CA PHE A 262 -8.03 16.10 8.20
C PHE A 262 -7.61 17.57 8.35
N MET A 263 -6.38 17.91 7.95
CA MET A 263 -5.81 19.26 8.08
C MET A 263 -6.02 20.16 6.84
N VAL A 264 -6.69 19.66 5.78
CA VAL A 264 -6.94 20.48 4.57
C VAL A 264 -8.15 21.42 4.68
N GLY A 265 -8.84 21.43 5.83
CA GLY A 265 -10.05 22.25 6.04
C GLY A 265 -11.35 21.52 5.69
N LEU A 266 -11.42 20.21 5.96
CA LEU A 266 -12.66 19.45 5.78
C LEU A 266 -13.79 19.99 6.64
N ASP A 267 -15.02 19.94 6.10
CA ASP A 267 -16.23 20.20 6.87
C ASP A 267 -16.36 19.25 8.07
N LEU A 268 -16.89 19.75 9.18
CA LEU A 268 -17.00 19.01 10.43
C LEU A 268 -17.75 17.68 10.27
N LYS A 269 -18.83 17.65 9.51
CA LYS A 269 -19.60 16.42 9.29
C LYS A 269 -18.77 15.39 8.50
N THR A 270 -18.05 15.85 7.51
CA THR A 270 -17.12 15.03 6.73
C THR A 270 -15.99 14.49 7.59
N ALA A 271 -15.37 15.32 8.43
CA ALA A 271 -14.32 14.89 9.35
C ALA A 271 -14.81 13.85 10.35
N VAL A 272 -16.00 14.05 10.95
CA VAL A 272 -16.64 13.09 11.87
C VAL A 272 -16.98 11.79 11.16
N PHE A 273 -17.48 11.84 9.93
CA PHE A 273 -17.77 10.65 9.13
C PHE A 273 -16.50 9.82 8.91
N PHE A 274 -15.44 10.42 8.37
CA PHE A 274 -14.19 9.70 8.09
C PHE A 274 -13.51 9.19 9.37
N SER A 275 -13.56 9.94 10.47
CA SER A 275 -13.09 9.49 11.79
C SER A 275 -13.84 8.23 12.23
N SER A 276 -15.16 8.26 12.19
CA SER A 276 -16.00 7.18 12.67
C SER A 276 -15.82 5.89 11.86
N VAL A 277 -15.84 5.99 10.53
CA VAL A 277 -15.67 4.82 9.64
C VAL A 277 -14.27 4.24 9.77
N THR A 278 -13.25 5.09 9.93
CA THR A 278 -11.87 4.64 10.13
C THR A 278 -11.72 3.83 11.43
N MET A 279 -12.32 4.27 12.53
CA MET A 279 -12.29 3.53 13.81
C MET A 279 -12.90 2.12 13.69
N ILE A 280 -13.93 1.96 12.88
CA ILE A 280 -14.62 0.67 12.70
C ILE A 280 -13.69 -0.40 12.10
N ILE A 281 -12.67 -0.01 11.31
CA ILE A 281 -11.67 -0.95 10.75
C ILE A 281 -10.90 -1.70 11.84
N GLY A 282 -10.79 -1.13 13.04
CA GLY A 282 -10.20 -1.82 14.19
C GLY A 282 -10.87 -3.13 14.56
N VAL A 283 -12.17 -3.27 14.32
CA VAL A 283 -12.92 -4.48 14.67
C VAL A 283 -12.52 -5.69 13.82
N PRO A 284 -12.62 -5.68 12.49
CA PRO A 284 -12.19 -6.82 11.67
C PRO A 284 -10.70 -7.11 11.80
N THR A 285 -9.88 -6.09 12.00
CA THR A 285 -8.44 -6.26 12.24
C THR A 285 -8.18 -6.95 13.58
N GLY A 286 -8.90 -6.60 14.64
CA GLY A 286 -8.83 -7.24 15.94
C GLY A 286 -9.23 -8.72 15.89
N ILE A 287 -10.24 -9.10 15.12
CA ILE A 287 -10.64 -10.50 14.91
C ILE A 287 -9.44 -11.33 14.41
N LYS A 288 -8.65 -10.79 13.48
CA LYS A 288 -7.46 -11.47 12.94
C LYS A 288 -6.38 -11.64 14.01
N VAL A 289 -6.05 -10.58 14.73
CA VAL A 289 -5.04 -10.61 15.80
C VAL A 289 -5.41 -11.61 16.88
N PHE A 290 -6.65 -11.59 17.35
CA PHE A 290 -7.12 -12.54 18.36
C PHE A 290 -7.13 -13.97 17.87
N SER A 291 -7.45 -14.23 16.60
CA SER A 291 -7.35 -15.56 16.00
C SER A 291 -5.91 -16.09 16.02
N TRP A 292 -4.92 -15.27 15.63
CA TRP A 292 -3.51 -15.64 15.66
C TRP A 292 -3.02 -15.92 17.09
N LEU A 293 -3.37 -15.04 18.05
CA LEU A 293 -3.01 -15.23 19.47
C LEU A 293 -3.64 -16.52 20.04
N TYR A 294 -4.90 -16.79 19.72
CA TYR A 294 -5.58 -18.00 20.16
C TYR A 294 -4.88 -19.27 19.64
N MET A 295 -4.52 -19.28 18.36
CA MET A 295 -3.82 -20.42 17.77
C MET A 295 -2.44 -20.65 18.40
N LEU A 296 -1.68 -19.59 18.64
CA LEU A 296 -0.35 -19.69 19.26
C LEU A 296 -0.46 -20.12 20.72
N ALA A 297 -1.38 -19.54 21.52
CA ALA A 297 -1.56 -19.85 22.93
C ALA A 297 -2.08 -21.28 23.17
N GLY A 298 -2.90 -21.79 22.25
CA GLY A 298 -3.47 -23.15 22.33
C GLY A 298 -2.53 -24.26 21.88
N SER A 299 -1.30 -23.95 21.49
CA SER A 299 -0.37 -24.91 20.88
C SER A 299 0.97 -24.98 21.58
N ARG A 300 1.69 -26.10 21.38
CA ARG A 300 3.06 -26.29 21.87
C ARG A 300 4.07 -25.87 20.81
N VAL A 301 4.23 -24.57 20.62
CA VAL A 301 5.23 -24.04 19.68
C VAL A 301 6.65 -24.19 20.20
N ARG A 302 7.60 -24.40 19.29
CA ARG A 302 9.02 -24.51 19.61
C ARG A 302 9.64 -23.11 19.67
N LEU A 303 9.93 -22.59 20.86
CA LEU A 303 10.44 -21.23 21.07
C LEU A 303 11.81 -20.95 20.41
N TRP A 304 12.57 -21.99 20.06
CA TRP A 304 13.85 -21.83 19.33
C TRP A 304 13.70 -21.82 17.81
N ASP A 305 12.49 -22.01 17.29
CA ASP A 305 12.23 -21.89 15.85
C ASP A 305 12.24 -20.41 15.45
N PRO A 306 13.11 -19.98 14.52
CA PRO A 306 13.17 -18.58 14.07
C PRO A 306 11.84 -18.07 13.52
N ILE A 307 11.04 -18.94 12.91
CA ILE A 307 9.74 -18.56 12.33
C ILE A 307 8.78 -18.06 13.41
N ILE A 308 8.81 -18.64 14.61
CA ILE A 308 7.99 -18.16 15.74
C ILE A 308 8.31 -16.70 16.07
N TRP A 309 9.58 -16.33 16.10
CA TRP A 309 9.97 -14.96 16.42
C TRP A 309 9.53 -13.96 15.36
N TRP A 310 9.55 -14.34 14.09
CA TRP A 310 9.00 -13.50 13.03
C TRP A 310 7.49 -13.29 13.19
N ILE A 311 6.73 -14.33 13.53
CA ILE A 311 5.27 -14.22 13.72
C ILE A 311 4.95 -13.42 14.97
N VAL A 312 5.60 -13.68 16.08
CA VAL A 312 5.40 -12.93 17.33
C VAL A 312 5.78 -11.46 17.11
N GLY A 313 6.89 -11.19 16.44
CA GLY A 313 7.30 -9.83 16.07
C GLY A 313 6.26 -9.14 15.20
N PHE A 314 5.73 -9.82 14.17
CA PHE A 314 4.67 -9.28 13.35
C PHE A 314 3.42 -8.95 14.17
N ILE A 315 2.92 -9.88 14.98
CA ILE A 315 1.69 -9.68 15.78
C ILE A 315 1.86 -8.51 16.75
N VAL A 316 3.00 -8.44 17.46
CA VAL A 316 3.25 -7.37 18.44
C VAL A 316 3.37 -6.01 17.74
N LEU A 317 4.23 -5.89 16.73
CA LEU A 317 4.47 -4.62 16.04
C LEU A 317 3.24 -4.16 15.26
N PHE A 318 2.54 -5.08 14.59
CA PHE A 318 1.31 -4.78 13.89
C PHE A 318 0.20 -4.32 14.85
N THR A 319 0.08 -4.94 16.03
CA THR A 319 -0.91 -4.53 17.03
C THR A 319 -0.63 -3.13 17.57
N ILE A 320 0.64 -2.82 17.89
CA ILE A 320 1.03 -1.47 18.33
C ILE A 320 0.76 -0.45 17.22
N GLY A 321 1.16 -0.75 15.99
CA GLY A 321 0.89 0.12 14.84
C GLY A 321 -0.60 0.33 14.58
N GLY A 322 -1.43 -0.73 14.70
CA GLY A 322 -2.88 -0.63 14.54
C GLY A 322 -3.56 0.21 15.62
N VAL A 323 -3.11 0.09 16.88
CA VAL A 323 -3.64 0.91 18.00
C VAL A 323 -3.27 2.38 17.81
N THR A 324 -2.05 2.71 17.37
CA THR A 324 -1.68 4.10 17.04
C THR A 324 -2.51 4.64 15.87
N GLY A 325 -2.90 3.79 14.91
CA GLY A 325 -3.82 4.15 13.83
C GLY A 325 -5.23 4.51 14.32
N ILE A 326 -5.73 3.82 15.34
CA ILE A 326 -7.02 4.18 15.97
C ILE A 326 -6.93 5.55 16.65
N ILE A 327 -5.81 5.89 17.27
CA ILE A 327 -5.59 7.24 17.83
C ILE A 327 -5.62 8.30 16.72
N LEU A 328 -4.89 8.06 15.62
CA LEU A 328 -4.83 8.96 14.46
C LEU A 328 -6.16 9.06 13.69
N SER A 329 -7.05 8.09 13.81
CA SER A 329 -8.37 8.13 13.18
C SER A 329 -9.28 9.24 13.72
N SER A 330 -8.99 9.75 14.92
CA SER A 330 -9.68 10.91 15.49
C SER A 330 -9.16 12.19 14.88
N SER A 331 -9.99 12.93 14.15
CA SER A 331 -9.61 14.20 13.55
C SER A 331 -9.12 15.22 14.57
N ILE A 332 -9.64 15.19 15.81
CA ILE A 332 -9.21 16.07 16.90
C ILE A 332 -7.79 15.70 17.36
N MET A 333 -7.49 14.41 17.50
CA MET A 333 -6.15 13.97 17.87
C MET A 333 -5.15 14.23 16.75
N ASP A 334 -5.57 14.06 15.49
CA ASP A 334 -4.73 14.30 14.33
C ASP A 334 -4.30 15.76 14.20
N THR A 335 -5.10 16.73 14.67
CA THR A 335 -4.67 18.14 14.70
C THR A 335 -3.39 18.38 15.52
N LEU A 336 -3.14 17.53 16.52
CA LEU A 336 -1.94 17.60 17.37
C LEU A 336 -0.81 16.70 16.87
N LEU A 337 -1.14 15.61 16.19
CA LEU A 337 -0.20 14.55 15.80
C LEU A 337 0.20 14.62 14.33
N HIS A 338 -0.56 15.34 13.49
CA HIS A 338 -0.26 15.52 12.07
C HIS A 338 1.14 16.10 11.86
N ASP A 339 1.85 15.61 10.84
CA ASP A 339 3.23 16.00 10.53
C ASP A 339 4.24 15.80 11.68
N THR A 340 3.94 14.91 12.60
CA THR A 340 4.86 14.53 13.69
C THR A 340 5.45 13.13 13.47
N TRP A 341 6.48 12.81 14.24
CA TRP A 341 7.06 11.47 14.29
C TRP A 341 6.07 10.37 14.72
N PHE A 342 4.96 10.73 15.36
CA PHE A 342 3.92 9.77 15.72
C PHE A 342 3.27 9.14 14.47
N VAL A 343 3.04 9.93 13.41
CA VAL A 343 2.51 9.43 12.13
C VAL A 343 3.51 8.50 11.45
N ILE A 344 4.80 8.87 11.46
CA ILE A 344 5.87 8.04 10.90
C ILE A 344 6.01 6.73 11.69
N ALA A 345 5.93 6.79 13.02
CA ALA A 345 5.99 5.60 13.88
C ALA A 345 4.80 4.66 13.66
N HIS A 346 3.60 5.19 13.39
CA HIS A 346 2.44 4.39 13.01
C HIS A 346 2.70 3.59 11.72
N SER A 347 3.33 4.19 10.71
CA SER A 347 3.63 3.52 9.42
C SER A 347 4.75 2.51 9.54
#